data_d784c2250b899acdbece89d283e9406b
#
_entry.id   d784c2250b899acdbece89d283e9406b
#
_cell.length_a   1.000
_cell.length_b   1.000
_cell.length_c   1.000
_cell.angle_alpha   90.00
_cell.angle_beta   90.00
_cell.angle_gamma   90.00
#
_symmetry.space_group_name_H-M   'P 1'
#
loop_
_entity.id
_entity.type
_entity.pdbx_description
1 polymer ?
#
loop_
_entity_poly.entity_id
_entity_poly.type
_entity_poly.pdbx_seq_one_letter_code
_entity_poly.pdbx_strand_id
1 'polypeptide(L)'
;MKIPSDLFENKQLKLSPLLIKSYIDKLNLLGKFEESKVNLQGSIGGNEEDEAINHFVGRFPNGAVRSQYVVINPDGDLNHIASQLATVFSDKTLKILYLPCGSGAGLVGLLTTFFTLRKHRYYPTLPL
;
A
#
# COMPACT_ATOMS: atom_id res chain seq x y z
N MET A 1 17.06 -9.88 -9.38
CA MET A 1 16.47 -9.86 -8.03
C MET A 1 15.09 -10.45 -8.08
N LYS A 2 14.83 -11.46 -7.27
CA LYS A 2 13.53 -12.13 -7.28
C LYS A 2 12.57 -11.42 -6.30
N ILE A 3 11.42 -10.97 -6.79
CA ILE A 3 10.41 -10.34 -5.96
C ILE A 3 9.76 -11.39 -5.04
N PRO A 4 9.58 -11.12 -3.73
CA PRO A 4 8.92 -12.07 -2.84
C PRO A 4 7.53 -12.47 -3.34
N SER A 5 7.18 -13.76 -3.19
CA SER A 5 5.87 -14.26 -3.58
C SER A 5 4.71 -13.65 -2.79
N ASP A 6 5.01 -13.10 -1.62
CA ASP A 6 4.03 -12.34 -0.82
C ASP A 6 3.54 -11.07 -1.54
N LEU A 7 4.31 -10.54 -2.47
CA LEU A 7 4.02 -9.29 -3.17
C LEU A 7 3.73 -9.47 -4.65
N PHE A 8 4.31 -10.47 -5.28
CA PHE A 8 4.16 -10.70 -6.72
C PHE A 8 4.32 -12.18 -7.05
N GLU A 9 3.30 -12.76 -7.63
CA GLU A 9 3.30 -14.17 -8.01
C GLU A 9 2.37 -14.38 -9.20
N ASN A 10 2.77 -15.26 -10.13
CA ASN A 10 1.99 -15.57 -11.34
C ASN A 10 1.59 -14.31 -12.14
N LYS A 11 2.52 -13.36 -12.26
CA LYS A 11 2.31 -12.07 -12.95
C LYS A 11 1.24 -11.18 -12.31
N GLN A 12 0.94 -11.41 -11.03
CA GLN A 12 -0.05 -10.62 -10.29
C GLN A 12 0.58 -9.99 -9.06
N LEU A 13 0.28 -8.70 -8.85
CA LEU A 13 0.60 -8.03 -7.61
C LEU A 13 -0.36 -8.47 -6.51
N LYS A 14 0.19 -8.67 -5.33
CA LYS A 14 -0.55 -8.97 -4.12
C LYS A 14 -0.26 -7.86 -3.12
N LEU A 15 -1.27 -7.33 -2.48
CA LEU A 15 -1.04 -6.46 -1.33
C LEU A 15 -0.31 -7.25 -0.24
N SER A 16 0.58 -6.58 0.50
CA SER A 16 1.32 -7.26 1.55
C SER A 16 0.36 -7.87 2.58
N PRO A 17 0.70 -9.05 3.14
CA PRO A 17 -0.17 -9.69 4.14
C PRO A 17 -0.49 -8.79 5.32
N LEU A 18 0.47 -7.97 5.75
CA LEU A 18 0.26 -7.01 6.83
C LEU A 18 -0.82 -5.98 6.48
N LEU A 19 -0.78 -5.43 5.27
CA LEU A 19 -1.77 -4.46 4.82
C LEU A 19 -3.15 -5.09 4.70
N ILE A 20 -3.23 -6.28 4.08
CA ILE A 20 -4.50 -7.00 3.92
C ILE A 20 -5.15 -7.26 5.27
N LYS A 21 -4.37 -7.77 6.22
CA LYS A 21 -4.88 -8.05 7.57
C LYS A 21 -5.40 -6.78 8.24
N SER A 22 -4.63 -5.71 8.20
CA SER A 22 -5.02 -4.44 8.81
C SER A 22 -6.27 -3.85 8.15
N TYR A 23 -6.37 -3.95 6.83
CA TYR A 23 -7.55 -3.47 6.09
C TYR A 23 -8.81 -4.27 6.45
N ILE A 24 -8.71 -5.60 6.48
CA ILE A 24 -9.83 -6.47 6.85
C ILE A 24 -10.26 -6.24 8.31
N ASP A 25 -9.31 -6.12 9.22
CA ASP A 25 -9.60 -5.84 10.63
C ASP A 25 -10.37 -4.50 10.76
N LYS A 26 -9.94 -3.48 10.00
CA LYS A 26 -10.63 -2.18 10.00
C LYS A 26 -12.03 -2.26 9.39
N LEU A 27 -12.20 -3.00 8.30
CA LEU A 27 -13.51 -3.24 7.70
C LEU A 27 -14.47 -3.91 8.69
N ASN A 28 -14.00 -4.91 9.40
CA ASN A 28 -14.80 -5.60 10.41
C ASN A 28 -15.19 -4.67 11.56
N LEU A 29 -14.25 -3.84 12.00
CA LEU A 29 -14.50 -2.86 13.05
C LEU A 29 -15.57 -1.83 12.64
N LEU A 30 -15.58 -1.44 11.36
CA LEU A 30 -16.56 -0.52 10.80
C LEU A 30 -17.88 -1.19 10.39
N GLY A 31 -17.95 -2.54 10.43
CA GLY A 31 -19.11 -3.29 9.95
C GLY A 31 -19.29 -3.22 8.44
N LYS A 32 -18.20 -3.06 7.68
CA LYS A 32 -18.24 -2.84 6.23
C LYS A 32 -17.61 -3.95 5.40
N PHE A 33 -17.30 -5.09 6.01
CA PHE A 33 -16.61 -6.17 5.29
C PHE A 33 -17.41 -6.68 4.09
N GLU A 34 -18.71 -6.96 4.27
CA GLU A 34 -19.55 -7.45 3.16
C GLU A 34 -19.74 -6.39 2.08
N GLU A 35 -19.93 -5.13 2.47
CA GLU A 35 -20.07 -4.03 1.52
C GLU A 35 -18.79 -3.83 0.69
N SER A 36 -17.62 -4.06 1.26
CA SER A 36 -16.35 -3.89 0.55
C SER A 36 -16.20 -4.84 -0.65
N LYS A 37 -16.88 -5.97 -0.64
CA LYS A 37 -16.85 -6.94 -1.75
C LYS A 37 -17.54 -6.44 -2.99
N VAL A 38 -18.49 -5.54 -2.86
CA VAL A 38 -19.33 -5.02 -3.96
C VAL A 38 -19.06 -3.56 -4.27
N ASN A 39 -18.58 -2.79 -3.31
CA ASN A 39 -18.23 -1.37 -3.49
C ASN A 39 -16.79 -1.23 -3.98
N LEU A 40 -16.59 -1.34 -5.30
CA LEU A 40 -15.27 -1.35 -5.90
C LEU A 40 -14.68 0.04 -6.13
N GLN A 41 -15.48 1.09 -6.06
CA GLN A 41 -15.02 2.45 -6.34
C GLN A 41 -15.05 3.36 -5.12
N GLY A 42 -16.09 3.27 -4.30
CA GLY A 42 -16.27 4.17 -3.17
C GLY A 42 -16.49 5.62 -3.62
N SER A 43 -16.63 6.50 -2.66
CA SER A 43 -16.71 7.94 -2.92
C SER A 43 -15.31 8.54 -3.13
N ILE A 44 -15.27 9.72 -3.78
CA ILE A 44 -14.00 10.43 -4.04
C ILE A 44 -13.41 11.00 -2.74
N GLY A 45 -14.18 11.02 -1.69
CA GLY A 45 -13.88 11.62 -0.41
C GLY A 45 -14.97 12.60 -0.07
N GLY A 46 -14.83 13.34 1.00
CA GLY A 46 -15.83 14.30 1.42
C GLY A 46 -15.56 14.85 2.80
N ASN A 47 -16.45 15.71 3.26
CA ASN A 47 -16.33 16.37 4.57
C ASN A 47 -17.07 15.62 5.68
N GLU A 48 -17.91 14.64 5.29
CA GLU A 48 -18.71 13.87 6.24
C GLU A 48 -18.05 12.54 6.55
N GLU A 49 -18.32 12.02 7.74
CA GLU A 49 -17.75 10.75 8.19
C GLU A 49 -18.13 9.58 7.28
N ASP A 50 -19.40 9.50 6.86
CA ASP A 50 -19.87 8.45 5.97
C ASP A 50 -19.15 8.46 4.62
N GLU A 51 -18.88 9.64 4.08
CA GLU A 51 -18.16 9.80 2.83
C GLU A 51 -16.71 9.34 2.97
N ALA A 52 -16.07 9.65 4.10
CA ALA A 52 -14.71 9.21 4.40
C ALA A 52 -14.65 7.69 4.53
N ILE A 53 -15.62 7.08 5.21
CA ILE A 53 -15.72 5.63 5.34
C ILE A 53 -15.91 4.97 3.97
N ASN A 54 -16.81 5.48 3.17
CA ASN A 54 -17.06 4.95 1.81
C ASN A 54 -15.82 5.06 0.92
N HIS A 55 -15.11 6.17 1.01
CA HIS A 55 -13.84 6.35 0.31
C HIS A 55 -12.81 5.28 0.73
N PHE A 56 -12.65 5.07 2.03
CA PHE A 56 -11.75 4.05 2.55
C PHE A 56 -12.14 2.65 2.07
N VAL A 57 -13.42 2.28 2.23
CA VAL A 57 -13.91 0.94 1.86
C VAL A 57 -13.68 0.63 0.39
N GLY A 58 -13.96 1.59 -0.50
CA GLY A 58 -13.93 1.34 -1.94
C GLY A 58 -12.57 1.63 -2.59
N ARG A 59 -11.80 2.58 -2.07
CA ARG A 59 -10.61 3.09 -2.77
C ARG A 59 -9.27 2.78 -2.11
N PHE A 60 -9.26 2.41 -0.84
CA PHE A 60 -8.02 2.15 -0.14
C PHE A 60 -7.15 1.06 -0.81
N PRO A 61 -7.69 -0.12 -1.17
CA PRO A 61 -6.86 -1.15 -1.80
C PRO A 61 -6.22 -0.71 -3.11
N ASN A 62 -6.96 0.03 -3.94
CA ASN A 62 -6.44 0.53 -5.22
C ASN A 62 -5.32 1.55 -5.03
N GLY A 63 -5.46 2.45 -4.07
CA GLY A 63 -4.40 3.40 -3.74
C GLY A 63 -3.14 2.72 -3.24
N ALA A 64 -3.31 1.72 -2.38
CA ALA A 64 -2.20 0.96 -1.83
C ALA A 64 -1.48 0.14 -2.90
N VAL A 65 -2.22 -0.52 -3.81
CA VAL A 65 -1.60 -1.33 -4.86
C VAL A 65 -0.85 -0.49 -5.89
N ARG A 66 -1.31 0.73 -6.16
CA ARG A 66 -0.60 1.65 -7.05
C ARG A 66 0.78 2.02 -6.50
N SER A 67 0.86 2.31 -5.21
CA SER A 67 2.13 2.59 -4.55
C SER A 67 3.06 1.38 -4.56
N GLN A 68 2.51 0.21 -4.30
CA GLN A 68 3.26 -1.05 -4.36
C GLN A 68 3.77 -1.32 -5.78
N TYR A 69 2.97 -1.07 -6.79
CA TYR A 69 3.35 -1.25 -8.20
C TYR A 69 4.60 -0.44 -8.54
N VAL A 70 4.67 0.81 -8.10
CA VAL A 70 5.84 1.67 -8.36
C VAL A 70 7.10 1.10 -7.71
N VAL A 71 7.00 0.63 -6.47
CA VAL A 71 8.15 0.07 -5.74
C VAL A 71 8.61 -1.24 -6.36
N ILE A 72 7.68 -2.15 -6.63
CA ILE A 72 7.98 -3.48 -7.18
C ILE A 72 8.44 -3.39 -8.63
N ASN A 73 7.84 -2.45 -9.40
CA ASN A 73 8.20 -2.21 -10.79
C ASN A 73 8.26 -3.51 -11.61
N PRO A 74 7.17 -4.30 -11.67
CA PRO A 74 7.22 -5.65 -12.23
C PRO A 74 7.51 -5.68 -13.73
N ASP A 75 7.15 -4.62 -14.45
CA ASP A 75 7.36 -4.53 -15.90
C ASP A 75 8.67 -3.82 -16.28
N GLY A 76 9.38 -3.26 -15.31
CA GLY A 76 10.65 -2.58 -15.55
C GLY A 76 10.53 -1.17 -16.16
N ASP A 77 9.33 -0.62 -16.26
CA ASP A 77 9.08 0.67 -16.90
C ASP A 77 9.37 1.87 -16.00
N LEU A 78 9.48 1.65 -14.70
CA LEU A 78 9.62 2.69 -13.68
C LEU A 78 10.97 2.62 -12.94
N ASN A 79 12.02 2.13 -13.61
CA ASN A 79 13.31 1.86 -12.98
C ASN A 79 13.89 3.07 -12.24
N HIS A 80 13.80 4.24 -12.84
CA HIS A 80 14.34 5.46 -12.23
C HIS A 80 13.62 5.81 -10.93
N ILE A 81 12.30 5.78 -10.95
CA ILE A 81 11.48 6.10 -9.77
C ILE A 81 11.67 5.04 -8.69
N ALA A 82 11.64 3.76 -9.05
CA ALA A 82 11.83 2.66 -8.11
C ALA A 82 13.20 2.73 -7.44
N SER A 83 14.26 3.05 -8.19
CA SER A 83 15.61 3.21 -7.65
C SER A 83 15.71 4.39 -6.68
N GLN A 84 15.07 5.51 -6.98
CA GLN A 84 15.06 6.66 -6.09
C GLN A 84 14.32 6.35 -4.79
N LEU A 85 13.17 5.69 -4.87
CA LEU A 85 12.42 5.26 -3.68
C LEU A 85 13.25 4.31 -2.82
N ALA A 86 13.90 3.33 -3.44
CA ALA A 86 14.75 2.39 -2.71
C ALA A 86 15.89 3.11 -1.97
N THR A 87 16.52 4.09 -2.62
CA THR A 87 17.58 4.90 -2.01
C THR A 87 17.08 5.67 -0.80
N VAL A 88 15.94 6.36 -0.95
CA VAL A 88 15.34 7.15 0.13
C VAL A 88 14.95 6.26 1.30
N PHE A 89 14.33 5.12 1.04
CA PHE A 89 13.90 4.18 2.09
C PHE A 89 15.03 3.36 2.68
N SER A 90 16.27 3.53 2.21
CA SER A 90 17.46 2.90 2.79
C SER A 90 18.09 3.74 3.90
N ASP A 91 17.70 5.00 4.06
CA ASP A 91 18.23 5.87 5.10
C ASP A 91 17.82 5.41 6.51
N LYS A 92 18.65 5.73 7.50
CA LYS A 92 18.41 5.35 8.90
C LYS A 92 17.20 6.06 9.50
N THR A 93 16.94 7.28 9.07
CA THR A 93 15.80 8.09 9.52
C THR A 93 15.08 8.62 8.32
N LEU A 94 13.78 8.37 8.24
CA LEU A 94 12.96 8.81 7.15
C LEU A 94 11.87 9.74 7.68
N LYS A 95 11.80 10.95 7.11
CA LYS A 95 10.70 11.88 7.36
C LYS A 95 9.84 11.95 6.12
N ILE A 96 8.54 11.73 6.30
CA ILE A 96 7.58 11.70 5.19
C ILE A 96 6.54 12.79 5.40
N LEU A 97 6.34 13.63 4.37
CA LEU A 97 5.19 14.50 4.25
C LEU A 97 4.36 14.01 3.07
N TYR A 98 3.14 13.58 3.34
CA TYR A 98 2.24 13.00 2.34
C TYR A 98 0.99 13.86 2.18
N LEU A 99 0.93 14.63 1.10
CA LEU A 99 -0.16 15.56 0.81
C LEU A 99 -0.65 15.41 -0.64
N PRO A 100 -1.97 15.43 -0.87
CA PRO A 100 -3.06 15.19 0.07
C PRO A 100 -3.10 13.71 0.47
N CYS A 101 -3.40 13.41 1.74
CA CYS A 101 -3.28 12.03 2.21
C CYS A 101 -4.52 11.16 1.93
N GLY A 102 -5.71 11.75 1.75
CA GLY A 102 -6.95 10.97 1.59
C GLY A 102 -7.10 9.95 2.71
N SER A 103 -7.26 8.68 2.36
CA SER A 103 -7.28 7.56 3.32
C SER A 103 -5.90 7.11 3.78
N GLY A 104 -4.83 7.74 3.29
CA GLY A 104 -3.47 7.33 3.57
C GLY A 104 -3.00 6.09 2.81
N ALA A 105 -3.77 5.63 1.85
CA ALA A 105 -3.51 4.37 1.13
C ALA A 105 -2.14 4.34 0.46
N GLY A 106 -1.73 5.43 -0.17
CA GLY A 106 -0.43 5.52 -0.84
C GLY A 106 0.72 5.35 0.13
N LEU A 107 0.66 6.04 1.26
CA LEU A 107 1.70 5.96 2.30
C LEU A 107 1.73 4.57 2.94
N VAL A 108 0.58 4.03 3.32
CA VAL A 108 0.50 2.70 3.92
C VAL A 108 0.98 1.64 2.93
N GLY A 109 0.61 1.78 1.65
CA GLY A 109 1.09 0.89 0.59
C GLY A 109 2.62 0.90 0.46
N LEU A 110 3.24 2.08 0.47
CA LEU A 110 4.71 2.20 0.46
C LEU A 110 5.35 1.54 1.67
N LEU A 111 4.90 1.91 2.86
CA LEU A 111 5.50 1.43 4.11
C LEU A 111 5.39 -0.09 4.26
N THR A 112 4.21 -0.66 3.98
CA THR A 112 4.00 -2.11 4.09
C THR A 112 4.76 -2.88 3.03
N THR A 113 4.90 -2.32 1.82
CA THR A 113 5.70 -2.93 0.75
C THR A 113 7.18 -2.99 1.16
N PHE A 114 7.76 -1.88 1.60
CA PHE A 114 9.15 -1.86 2.04
C PHE A 114 9.38 -2.72 3.29
N PHE A 115 8.43 -2.75 4.21
CA PHE A 115 8.50 -3.64 5.36
C PHE A 115 8.60 -5.10 4.93
N THR A 116 7.76 -5.53 3.99
CA THR A 116 7.78 -6.89 3.46
C THR A 116 9.09 -7.20 2.72
N LEU A 117 9.57 -6.26 1.91
CA LEU A 117 10.85 -6.43 1.23
C LEU A 117 12.02 -6.61 2.21
N ARG A 118 12.05 -5.83 3.28
CA ARG A 118 13.06 -5.97 4.32
C ARG A 118 12.99 -7.31 5.04
N LYS A 119 11.79 -7.77 5.33
CA LYS A 119 11.57 -9.09 5.93
C LYS A 119 12.21 -10.19 5.09
N HIS A 120 12.22 -10.04 3.78
CA HIS A 120 12.86 -10.96 2.84
C HIS A 120 14.31 -10.59 2.52
N ARG A 121 14.90 -9.64 3.26
CA ARG A 121 16.30 -9.19 3.13
C ARG A 121 16.65 -8.56 1.78
N TYR A 122 15.67 -7.95 1.12
CA TYR A 122 15.91 -7.21 -0.12
C TYR A 122 16.57 -5.85 0.12
N TYR A 123 16.37 -5.27 1.31
CA TYR A 123 16.91 -3.99 1.71
C TYR A 123 17.52 -4.08 3.11
N PRO A 124 18.47 -3.19 3.45
CA PRO A 124 18.97 -3.11 4.79
C PRO A 124 17.85 -2.97 5.80
N THR A 125 18.01 -3.61 6.96
CA THR A 125 17.05 -3.47 8.06
C THR A 125 17.11 -2.04 8.59
N LEU A 126 16.03 -1.29 8.37
CA LEU A 126 15.84 -0.02 9.05
C LEU A 126 14.88 -0.25 10.21
N PRO A 127 15.14 0.36 11.38
CA PRO A 127 14.12 0.37 12.42
C PRO A 127 12.93 1.19 11.91
N LEU A 128 11.80 0.56 11.86
CA LEU A 128 10.54 1.22 11.56
C LEU A 128 9.84 1.56 12.84
#